data_ff8ba7aa0212d6f58d0048190c5a8b76
#
_entry.id   ff8ba7aa0212d6f58d0048190c5a8b76
#
_cell.length_a   1.000
_cell.length_b   1.000
_cell.length_c   1.000
_cell.angle_alpha   90.00
_cell.angle_beta   90.00
_cell.angle_gamma   90.00
#
_symmetry.space_group_name_H-M   'P 1'
#
loop_
_entity.id
_entity.type
_entity.pdbx_description
1 polymer ?
#
loop_
_entity_poly.entity_id
_entity_poly.type
_entity_poly.pdbx_seq_one_letter_code
_entity_poly.pdbx_strand_id
1 'polypeptide(L)'
;MKRIWTRPAAAAALCAVLLSGCSVSSEILSDHSAPADPLTGQALQYPGERAAAVVIDNAPASTVQWGIGSASVVLEAQTEADAPTSLCLAYPAVSAMPTVGPVTLGQDLYWRLLSGQQVLPVQRGAGQFARNYLDYYNLRAVDALEVGRNAFTCDADWSSAPLWRTSGKAVLGVLDSLNLSSQLDELAASASSAVTSDSTGADTVLPTLPALLPQKAEPRLPEPDAEDAAAVQVHFGTQSTTAFAYSAESGTYGMLHADGTAQLDANTGTQAQCDNLLILFSSSTLRDDGRTLDYDLTLGGGVWLNGGRLWHITWTQGTDSTFLFYDSDGRQLSLCTGRSYLALVSSVTGEELAVQSSAGEELLAHTAA
;
A
#
# COMPACT_ATOMS: atom_id res chain seq x y z
N MET A 1 -0.26 -74.18 -54.32
CA MET A 1 -0.41 -73.60 -52.96
C MET A 1 0.89 -72.96 -52.55
N LYS A 2 1.06 -71.65 -52.73
CA LYS A 2 2.22 -70.90 -52.27
C LYS A 2 1.70 -69.64 -51.62
N ARG A 3 1.89 -69.54 -50.30
CA ARG A 3 1.57 -68.36 -49.51
C ARG A 3 2.67 -67.31 -49.72
N ILE A 4 2.28 -66.16 -50.17
CA ILE A 4 3.16 -64.95 -50.24
C ILE A 4 2.84 -64.08 -49.02
N TRP A 5 3.87 -63.87 -48.17
CA TRP A 5 3.81 -62.96 -47.06
C TRP A 5 4.21 -61.57 -47.55
N THR A 6 3.32 -60.62 -47.46
CA THR A 6 3.63 -59.23 -47.63
C THR A 6 3.72 -58.59 -46.25
N ARG A 7 4.87 -58.05 -45.96
CA ARG A 7 5.12 -57.23 -44.75
C ARG A 7 4.47 -55.84 -44.93
N PRO A 8 3.76 -55.31 -43.95
CA PRO A 8 3.44 -53.85 -43.94
C PRO A 8 4.63 -53.06 -43.42
N ALA A 9 4.99 -52.05 -44.16
CA ALA A 9 5.93 -51.01 -43.74
C ALA A 9 5.29 -50.14 -42.64
N ALA A 10 5.92 -50.11 -41.49
CA ALA A 10 5.56 -49.17 -40.42
C ALA A 10 5.98 -47.78 -40.80
N ALA A 11 5.04 -46.93 -41.12
CA ALA A 11 5.26 -45.49 -41.22
C ALA A 11 5.34 -44.90 -39.81
N ALA A 12 6.52 -44.52 -39.39
CA ALA A 12 6.73 -43.74 -38.16
C ALA A 12 6.21 -42.33 -38.41
N ALA A 13 5.01 -42.01 -37.90
CA ALA A 13 4.51 -40.68 -37.83
C ALA A 13 5.21 -39.97 -36.66
N LEU A 14 6.15 -39.10 -36.97
CA LEU A 14 6.81 -38.20 -36.03
C LEU A 14 5.80 -37.14 -35.59
N CYS A 15 5.15 -37.30 -34.44
CA CYS A 15 4.35 -36.28 -33.82
C CYS A 15 5.32 -35.20 -33.28
N ALA A 16 5.56 -34.18 -34.09
CA ALA A 16 6.10 -32.92 -33.60
C ALA A 16 5.02 -32.25 -32.73
N VAL A 17 5.09 -32.47 -31.43
CA VAL A 17 4.35 -31.64 -30.46
C VAL A 17 4.98 -30.27 -30.52
N LEU A 18 4.34 -29.38 -31.25
CA LEU A 18 4.57 -27.96 -31.14
C LEU A 18 4.09 -27.54 -29.73
N LEU A 19 5.03 -27.45 -28.81
CA LEU A 19 4.89 -26.67 -27.61
C LEU A 19 4.73 -25.21 -28.06
N SER A 20 3.51 -24.83 -28.44
CA SER A 20 3.09 -23.46 -28.39
C SER A 20 3.06 -23.08 -26.92
N GLY A 21 4.23 -22.70 -26.40
CA GLY A 21 4.29 -21.93 -25.18
C GLY A 21 3.38 -20.72 -25.39
N CYS A 22 2.25 -20.68 -24.70
CA CYS A 22 1.60 -19.43 -24.42
C CYS A 22 2.66 -18.61 -23.69
N SER A 23 3.38 -17.78 -24.44
CA SER A 23 3.98 -16.60 -23.86
C SER A 23 2.78 -15.80 -23.36
N VAL A 24 2.44 -15.93 -22.08
CA VAL A 24 1.68 -14.91 -21.38
C VAL A 24 2.52 -13.67 -21.58
N SER A 25 2.10 -12.83 -22.50
CA SER A 25 2.75 -11.58 -22.77
C SER A 25 2.71 -10.81 -21.47
N SER A 26 3.86 -10.67 -20.85
CA SER A 26 4.11 -9.77 -19.72
C SER A 26 4.01 -8.30 -20.16
N GLU A 27 3.06 -7.99 -21.03
CA GLU A 27 2.86 -6.64 -21.57
C GLU A 27 2.32 -5.63 -20.57
N ILE A 28 2.01 -6.07 -19.33
CA ILE A 28 1.65 -5.15 -18.25
C ILE A 28 2.87 -4.85 -17.34
N LEU A 29 3.92 -5.66 -17.44
CA LEU A 29 5.18 -5.35 -16.80
C LEU A 29 5.91 -4.35 -17.68
N SER A 30 5.80 -3.10 -17.25
CA SER A 30 6.80 -2.10 -17.53
C SER A 30 6.95 -1.62 -18.99
N ASP A 31 6.27 -0.57 -19.29
CA ASP A 31 6.95 0.50 -19.98
C ASP A 31 7.97 1.12 -18.99
N HIS A 32 9.05 0.39 -18.70
CA HIS A 32 10.12 0.81 -17.79
C HIS A 32 11.05 1.83 -18.44
N SER A 33 10.61 2.49 -19.48
CA SER A 33 11.43 3.46 -20.20
C SER A 33 11.52 4.82 -19.50
N ALA A 34 10.60 5.12 -18.59
CA ALA A 34 10.59 6.39 -17.86
C ALA A 34 10.56 6.17 -16.33
N PRO A 35 11.27 7.01 -15.56
CA PRO A 35 11.19 6.99 -14.10
C PRO A 35 9.76 7.21 -13.64
N ALA A 36 9.29 6.39 -12.69
CA ALA A 36 7.94 6.43 -12.18
C ALA A 36 7.92 6.54 -10.65
N ASP A 37 6.84 7.11 -10.12
CA ASP A 37 6.59 7.22 -8.69
C ASP A 37 6.53 5.82 -8.05
N PRO A 38 7.33 5.52 -7.02
CA PRO A 38 7.42 4.18 -6.46
C PRO A 38 6.18 3.77 -5.65
N LEU A 39 5.26 4.68 -5.37
CA LEU A 39 4.00 4.35 -4.69
C LEU A 39 2.89 4.02 -5.69
N THR A 40 2.83 4.74 -6.81
CA THR A 40 1.68 4.71 -7.71
C THR A 40 2.02 4.29 -9.15
N GLY A 41 3.28 4.31 -9.55
CA GLY A 41 3.69 4.09 -10.92
C GLY A 41 3.34 5.24 -11.89
N GLN A 42 2.85 6.36 -11.37
CA GLN A 42 2.57 7.55 -12.16
C GLN A 42 3.85 8.30 -12.55
N ALA A 43 3.73 9.30 -13.41
CA ALA A 43 4.85 10.15 -13.78
C ALA A 43 5.53 10.73 -12.53
N LEU A 44 6.87 10.64 -12.49
CA LEU A 44 7.68 11.05 -11.36
C LEU A 44 7.64 12.57 -11.18
N GLN A 45 7.15 13.03 -10.05
CA GLN A 45 7.08 14.45 -9.69
C GLN A 45 8.32 14.92 -8.92
N TYR A 46 9.03 14.01 -8.27
CA TYR A 46 10.20 14.27 -7.42
C TYR A 46 11.40 13.42 -7.86
N PRO A 47 12.06 13.78 -8.98
CA PRO A 47 13.12 12.97 -9.56
C PRO A 47 14.29 12.76 -8.57
N GLY A 48 14.64 11.50 -8.35
CA GLY A 48 15.77 11.10 -7.49
C GLY A 48 15.46 11.15 -5.99
N GLU A 49 14.33 11.70 -5.55
CA GLU A 49 13.98 11.71 -4.12
C GLU A 49 13.38 10.39 -3.66
N ARG A 50 13.66 10.04 -2.41
CA ARG A 50 13.04 8.90 -1.73
C ARG A 50 11.63 9.24 -1.30
N ALA A 51 10.70 8.31 -1.49
CA ALA A 51 9.42 8.32 -0.83
C ALA A 51 9.60 8.25 0.70
N ALA A 52 8.66 8.82 1.46
CA ALA A 52 8.65 8.73 2.92
C ALA A 52 7.40 8.01 3.41
N ALA A 53 7.52 7.25 4.50
CA ALA A 53 6.40 6.60 5.15
C ALA A 53 6.40 6.88 6.65
N VAL A 54 5.28 7.38 7.16
CA VAL A 54 5.13 7.81 8.56
C VAL A 54 4.03 7.00 9.22
N VAL A 55 4.34 6.36 10.35
CA VAL A 55 3.32 5.65 11.14
C VAL A 55 2.67 6.61 12.11
N ILE A 56 1.34 6.75 12.02
CA ILE A 56 0.53 7.60 12.88
C ILE A 56 -0.49 6.79 13.67
N ASP A 57 -0.88 7.32 14.81
CA ASP A 57 -1.89 6.74 15.68
C ASP A 57 -3.29 6.85 15.07
N ASN A 58 -4.06 5.77 15.13
CA ASN A 58 -5.45 5.70 14.69
C ASN A 58 -6.39 5.20 15.82
N ALA A 59 -5.95 5.31 17.07
CA ALA A 59 -6.83 4.99 18.19
C ALA A 59 -8.08 5.89 18.19
N PRO A 60 -9.25 5.39 18.65
CA PRO A 60 -10.48 6.20 18.70
C PRO A 60 -10.35 7.52 19.47
N ALA A 61 -9.39 7.62 20.39
CA ALA A 61 -9.06 8.85 21.10
C ALA A 61 -8.22 9.84 20.29
N SER A 62 -7.59 9.39 19.20
CA SER A 62 -6.75 10.21 18.31
C SER A 62 -7.59 10.89 17.24
N THR A 63 -8.46 11.82 17.68
CA THR A 63 -9.42 12.51 16.80
C THR A 63 -8.77 13.57 15.91
N VAL A 64 -7.51 13.93 16.15
CA VAL A 64 -6.78 14.96 15.39
C VAL A 64 -5.60 14.31 14.67
N GLN A 65 -5.68 14.26 13.35
CA GLN A 65 -4.62 13.72 12.49
C GLN A 65 -4.15 14.76 11.49
N TRP A 66 -2.84 14.82 11.24
CA TRP A 66 -2.20 15.72 10.28
C TRP A 66 -1.62 14.92 9.13
N GLY A 67 -1.80 15.41 7.92
CA GLY A 67 -1.16 14.88 6.71
C GLY A 67 -1.91 13.75 6.01
N ILE A 68 -2.95 13.21 6.63
CA ILE A 68 -3.71 12.07 6.08
C ILE A 68 -4.36 12.39 4.72
N GLY A 69 -4.78 13.64 4.50
CA GLY A 69 -5.38 14.10 3.24
C GLY A 69 -4.39 14.31 2.11
N SER A 70 -3.07 14.27 2.38
CA SER A 70 -2.00 14.55 1.41
C SER A 70 -1.19 13.30 1.05
N ALA A 71 -1.36 12.18 1.75
CA ALA A 71 -0.67 10.94 1.45
C ALA A 71 -1.12 10.37 0.10
N SER A 72 -0.18 9.88 -0.71
CA SER A 72 -0.49 9.16 -1.95
C SER A 72 -1.11 7.80 -1.67
N VAL A 73 -0.61 7.13 -0.62
CA VAL A 73 -1.11 5.85 -0.14
C VAL A 73 -1.25 5.89 1.38
N VAL A 74 -2.39 5.45 1.88
CA VAL A 74 -2.64 5.18 3.29
C VAL A 74 -2.77 3.68 3.47
N LEU A 75 -1.96 3.10 4.36
CA LEU A 75 -2.06 1.69 4.75
C LEU A 75 -2.64 1.62 6.16
N GLU A 76 -3.62 0.75 6.38
CA GLU A 76 -4.19 0.47 7.70
C GLU A 76 -4.18 -1.02 7.98
N ALA A 77 -3.80 -1.40 9.19
CA ALA A 77 -3.95 -2.76 9.69
C ALA A 77 -4.00 -2.78 11.21
N GLN A 78 -4.61 -3.79 11.78
CA GLN A 78 -4.41 -4.13 13.17
C GLN A 78 -3.07 -4.89 13.30
N THR A 79 -2.08 -4.28 13.93
CA THR A 79 -0.73 -4.86 14.05
C THR A 79 -0.53 -5.65 15.35
N GLU A 80 -1.38 -5.40 16.34
CA GLU A 80 -1.40 -6.14 17.60
C GLU A 80 -2.85 -6.55 17.91
N ALA A 81 -3.04 -7.77 18.39
CA ALA A 81 -4.34 -8.26 18.84
C ALA A 81 -4.89 -7.37 19.96
N ASP A 82 -6.19 -7.12 19.95
CA ASP A 82 -6.90 -6.29 20.92
C ASP A 82 -6.37 -4.86 21.07
N ALA A 83 -5.62 -4.34 20.09
CA ALA A 83 -5.15 -2.97 20.04
C ALA A 83 -5.83 -2.19 18.91
N PRO A 84 -5.93 -0.85 19.02
CA PRO A 84 -6.33 -0.01 17.90
C PRO A 84 -5.39 -0.18 16.71
N THR A 85 -5.91 0.11 15.51
CA THR A 85 -5.09 0.19 14.31
C THR A 85 -4.12 1.37 14.37
N SER A 86 -3.10 1.33 13.54
CA SER A 86 -2.30 2.49 13.15
C SER A 86 -2.40 2.70 11.65
N LEU A 87 -2.09 3.91 11.20
CA LEU A 87 -2.00 4.22 9.78
C LEU A 87 -0.55 4.42 9.39
N CYS A 88 -0.17 3.93 8.22
CA CYS A 88 1.10 4.28 7.59
C CYS A 88 0.81 5.19 6.39
N LEU A 89 1.23 6.44 6.48
CA LEU A 89 1.03 7.46 5.45
C LEU A 89 2.27 7.51 4.55
N ALA A 90 2.12 7.15 3.27
CA ALA A 90 3.21 7.17 2.31
C ALA A 90 3.09 8.37 1.36
N TYR A 91 4.20 9.09 1.22
CA TYR A 91 4.35 10.30 0.42
C TYR A 91 5.37 10.07 -0.70
N PRO A 92 5.20 10.67 -1.88
CA PRO A 92 6.05 10.40 -3.05
C PRO A 92 7.51 10.86 -2.86
N ALA A 93 7.74 11.79 -1.93
CA ALA A 93 9.07 12.26 -1.56
C ALA A 93 9.09 12.75 -0.11
N VAL A 94 10.27 12.75 0.52
CA VAL A 94 10.46 13.37 1.84
C VAL A 94 10.09 14.85 1.81
N SER A 95 10.48 15.57 0.74
CA SER A 95 10.18 17.01 0.59
C SER A 95 8.69 17.31 0.42
N ALA A 96 7.92 16.35 -0.10
CA ALA A 96 6.47 16.46 -0.29
C ALA A 96 5.66 16.27 1.00
N MET A 97 6.29 15.81 2.07
CA MET A 97 5.63 15.49 3.32
C MET A 97 5.22 16.77 4.07
N PRO A 98 3.91 17.02 4.31
CA PRO A 98 3.45 18.18 5.09
C PRO A 98 3.77 17.99 6.59
N THR A 99 3.10 18.70 7.47
CA THR A 99 3.05 18.30 8.88
C THR A 99 2.30 17.00 9.00
N VAL A 100 2.87 16.00 9.70
CA VAL A 100 2.31 14.65 9.84
C VAL A 100 2.29 14.25 11.31
N GLY A 101 1.21 13.61 11.74
CA GLY A 101 1.04 13.06 13.09
C GLY A 101 -0.41 12.73 13.44
N PRO A 102 -0.64 12.19 14.63
CA PRO A 102 0.31 11.90 15.72
C PRO A 102 1.24 10.74 15.38
N VAL A 103 2.54 10.99 15.35
CA VAL A 103 3.53 9.94 15.02
C VAL A 103 3.60 8.93 16.16
N THR A 104 3.48 7.66 15.82
CA THR A 104 3.46 6.55 16.79
C THR A 104 4.51 5.48 16.47
N LEU A 105 4.36 4.33 17.10
CA LEU A 105 5.30 3.21 17.07
C LEU A 105 5.41 2.62 15.65
N GLY A 106 6.64 2.48 15.14
CA GLY A 106 6.91 1.79 13.89
C GLY A 106 6.57 0.30 13.98
N GLN A 107 5.96 -0.24 12.93
CA GLN A 107 5.51 -1.61 12.82
C GLN A 107 6.18 -2.29 11.63
N ASP A 108 6.70 -3.51 11.81
CA ASP A 108 7.38 -4.24 10.74
C ASP A 108 6.46 -4.59 9.57
N LEU A 109 5.17 -4.77 9.82
CA LEU A 109 4.19 -4.99 8.76
C LEU A 109 4.26 -3.91 7.68
N TYR A 110 4.29 -2.63 8.07
CA TYR A 110 4.36 -1.53 7.11
C TYR A 110 5.70 -1.47 6.37
N TRP A 111 6.80 -1.76 7.08
CA TRP A 111 8.11 -1.79 6.46
C TRP A 111 8.28 -2.96 5.49
N ARG A 112 7.64 -4.10 5.77
CA ARG A 112 7.56 -5.24 4.85
C ARG A 112 6.73 -4.91 3.61
N LEU A 113 5.56 -4.28 3.80
CA LEU A 113 4.69 -3.86 2.70
C LEU A 113 5.36 -2.88 1.74
N LEU A 114 6.26 -2.04 2.25
CA LEU A 114 6.94 -0.96 1.51
C LEU A 114 8.40 -1.27 1.17
N SER A 115 8.85 -2.51 1.33
CA SER A 115 10.27 -2.86 1.24
C SER A 115 10.88 -2.61 -0.15
N GLY A 116 10.12 -2.85 -1.22
CA GLY A 116 10.57 -2.65 -2.61
C GLY A 116 10.68 -1.18 -3.03
N GLN A 117 9.98 -0.27 -2.35
CA GLN A 117 9.89 1.14 -2.72
C GLN A 117 10.99 2.01 -2.10
N GLN A 118 11.89 1.42 -1.31
CA GLN A 118 12.99 2.12 -0.63
C GLN A 118 12.54 3.37 0.16
N VAL A 119 11.36 3.34 0.75
CA VAL A 119 10.83 4.47 1.52
C VAL A 119 11.74 4.80 2.69
N LEU A 120 11.77 6.08 3.10
CA LEU A 120 12.36 6.51 4.36
C LEU A 120 11.35 6.30 5.50
N PRO A 121 11.58 5.36 6.43
CA PRO A 121 10.70 5.16 7.56
C PRO A 121 10.78 6.33 8.56
N VAL A 122 9.62 6.80 9.02
CA VAL A 122 9.52 7.84 10.06
C VAL A 122 8.58 7.32 11.15
N GLN A 123 9.05 7.33 12.41
CA GLN A 123 8.35 6.69 13.52
C GLN A 123 8.69 7.33 14.87
N ARG A 124 7.99 6.93 15.93
CA ARG A 124 8.31 7.25 17.32
C ARG A 124 8.54 5.96 18.11
N GLY A 125 9.76 5.47 18.10
CA GLY A 125 10.10 4.15 18.60
C GLY A 125 9.64 3.05 17.63
N ALA A 126 10.04 1.83 17.92
CA ALA A 126 9.68 0.65 17.16
C ALA A 126 9.33 -0.51 18.09
N GLY A 127 8.35 -1.32 17.73
CA GLY A 127 8.11 -2.61 18.35
C GLY A 127 9.31 -3.55 18.20
N GLN A 128 9.35 -4.65 18.95
CA GLN A 128 10.48 -5.58 18.89
C GLN A 128 10.70 -6.11 17.46
N PHE A 129 9.63 -6.51 16.78
CA PHE A 129 9.73 -7.06 15.43
C PHE A 129 10.12 -6.00 14.40
N ALA A 130 9.65 -4.76 14.57
CA ALA A 130 10.05 -3.66 13.70
C ALA A 130 11.54 -3.33 13.87
N ARG A 131 12.08 -3.32 15.11
CA ARG A 131 13.53 -3.17 15.33
C ARG A 131 14.31 -4.29 14.68
N ASN A 132 13.90 -5.55 14.92
CA ASN A 132 14.57 -6.72 14.34
C ASN A 132 14.56 -6.65 12.79
N TYR A 133 13.47 -6.22 12.20
CA TYR A 133 13.36 -6.04 10.74
C TYR A 133 14.32 -4.97 10.22
N LEU A 134 14.31 -3.78 10.84
CA LEU A 134 15.18 -2.68 10.47
C LEU A 134 16.66 -3.07 10.62
N ASP A 135 17.03 -3.72 11.72
CA ASP A 135 18.39 -4.18 11.98
C ASP A 135 18.85 -5.26 10.98
N TYR A 136 17.98 -6.24 10.70
CA TYR A 136 18.27 -7.34 9.78
C TYR A 136 18.56 -6.86 8.36
N TYR A 137 17.77 -5.89 7.87
CA TYR A 137 17.93 -5.32 6.54
C TYR A 137 18.84 -4.08 6.52
N ASN A 138 19.48 -3.76 7.63
CA ASN A 138 20.29 -2.54 7.78
C ASN A 138 19.55 -1.27 7.34
N LEU A 139 18.28 -1.19 7.65
CA LEU A 139 17.43 -0.05 7.38
C LEU A 139 17.42 0.88 8.59
N ARG A 140 17.54 2.18 8.34
CA ARG A 140 17.42 3.19 9.39
C ARG A 140 16.14 4.01 9.21
N ALA A 141 15.52 4.33 10.32
CA ALA A 141 14.36 5.20 10.39
C ALA A 141 14.74 6.57 10.97
N VAL A 142 14.00 7.61 10.65
CA VAL A 142 13.99 8.85 11.43
C VAL A 142 13.07 8.62 12.62
N ASP A 143 13.66 8.39 13.79
CA ASP A 143 12.95 8.00 15.01
C ASP A 143 12.92 9.17 16.01
N ALA A 144 11.71 9.53 16.45
CA ALA A 144 11.51 10.61 17.41
C ALA A 144 12.19 10.35 18.76
N LEU A 145 12.43 9.09 19.14
CA LEU A 145 13.17 8.75 20.37
C LEU A 145 14.68 8.97 20.21
N GLU A 146 15.20 8.95 18.97
CA GLU A 146 16.62 9.22 18.68
C GLU A 146 16.86 10.73 18.50
N VAL A 147 16.09 11.37 17.61
CA VAL A 147 16.35 12.78 17.21
C VAL A 147 15.61 13.80 18.04
N GLY A 148 14.55 13.41 18.74
CA GLY A 148 13.77 14.26 19.62
C GLY A 148 13.25 15.53 18.93
N ARG A 149 13.39 16.66 19.61
CA ARG A 149 12.89 17.96 19.15
C ARG A 149 13.66 18.55 17.96
N ASN A 150 14.73 17.90 17.48
CA ASN A 150 15.45 18.35 16.29
C ASN A 150 14.62 18.16 15.00
N ALA A 151 13.75 17.12 14.96
CA ALA A 151 12.87 16.88 13.85
C ALA A 151 11.38 16.72 14.22
N PHE A 152 11.07 16.65 15.52
CA PHE A 152 9.69 16.46 15.97
C PHE A 152 9.28 17.56 16.93
N THR A 153 8.01 17.95 16.85
CA THR A 153 7.34 18.79 17.84
C THR A 153 6.40 17.95 18.68
N CYS A 154 6.28 18.30 19.95
CA CYS A 154 5.37 17.65 20.88
C CYS A 154 4.70 18.74 21.71
N ASP A 155 3.39 18.75 21.76
CA ASP A 155 2.64 19.70 22.57
C ASP A 155 2.72 19.27 24.04
N ALA A 156 3.31 20.13 24.88
CA ALA A 156 3.63 19.82 26.28
C ALA A 156 2.43 19.89 27.24
N ASP A 157 1.33 20.53 26.81
CA ASP A 157 0.18 20.85 27.66
C ASP A 157 -0.90 19.77 27.72
N TRP A 158 -0.61 18.58 27.23
CA TRP A 158 -1.58 17.50 27.12
C TRP A 158 -1.54 16.60 28.35
N SER A 159 -2.65 16.56 29.06
CA SER A 159 -2.87 15.68 30.21
C SER A 159 -2.96 14.20 29.87
N SER A 160 -2.99 13.85 28.59
CA SER A 160 -2.97 12.50 28.01
C SER A 160 -1.92 12.46 26.91
N ALA A 161 -1.32 11.35 26.59
CA ALA A 161 -0.22 11.10 25.67
C ALA A 161 0.19 12.25 24.70
N PRO A 162 1.45 12.70 24.71
CA PRO A 162 1.90 13.82 23.89
C PRO A 162 1.79 13.51 22.39
N LEU A 163 1.16 14.39 21.60
CA LEU A 163 1.01 14.25 20.16
C LEU A 163 2.29 14.69 19.45
N TRP A 164 3.05 13.72 18.97
CA TRP A 164 4.27 13.96 18.22
C TRP A 164 3.97 14.24 16.76
N ARG A 165 4.53 15.31 16.23
CA ARG A 165 4.39 15.72 14.83
C ARG A 165 5.74 15.98 14.20
N THR A 166 5.86 15.73 12.90
CA THR A 166 7.02 16.06 12.09
C THR A 166 6.58 16.64 10.74
N SER A 167 7.55 16.98 9.89
CA SER A 167 7.31 17.41 8.51
C SER A 167 8.50 17.06 7.64
N GLY A 168 8.33 17.02 6.32
CA GLY A 168 9.44 16.77 5.40
C GLY A 168 10.61 17.73 5.61
N LYS A 169 10.34 19.00 5.81
CA LYS A 169 11.39 19.99 6.12
C LYS A 169 12.17 19.64 7.40
N ALA A 170 11.47 19.20 8.45
CA ALA A 170 12.10 18.85 9.71
C ALA A 170 12.91 17.55 9.60
N VAL A 171 12.37 16.55 8.89
CA VAL A 171 13.07 15.30 8.58
C VAL A 171 14.34 15.57 7.78
N LEU A 172 14.27 16.33 6.68
CA LEU A 172 15.44 16.70 5.89
C LEU A 172 16.54 17.36 6.72
N GLY A 173 16.17 18.14 7.73
CA GLY A 173 17.11 18.86 8.60
C GLY A 173 17.97 17.96 9.50
N VAL A 174 17.63 16.67 9.66
CA VAL A 174 18.36 15.73 10.54
C VAL A 174 19.05 14.59 9.79
N LEU A 175 18.81 14.42 8.48
CA LEU A 175 19.29 13.26 7.73
C LEU A 175 20.83 13.13 7.76
N ASP A 176 21.54 14.22 7.58
CA ASP A 176 23.03 14.22 7.62
C ASP A 176 23.55 13.71 8.97
N SER A 177 22.93 14.11 10.08
CA SER A 177 23.33 13.67 11.42
C SER A 177 23.07 12.17 11.66
N LEU A 178 22.15 11.60 10.88
CA LEU A 178 21.80 10.18 10.92
C LEU A 178 22.53 9.34 9.87
N ASN A 179 23.40 9.93 9.04
CA ASN A 179 23.95 9.28 7.85
C ASN A 179 22.85 8.69 6.94
N LEU A 180 21.76 9.44 6.75
CA LEU A 180 20.65 9.08 5.87
C LEU A 180 20.60 10.03 4.67
N SER A 181 20.06 9.53 3.56
CA SER A 181 19.84 10.32 2.35
C SER A 181 18.33 10.40 2.04
N SER A 182 17.89 11.58 1.58
CA SER A 182 16.59 11.75 0.94
C SER A 182 16.61 11.36 -0.54
N GLN A 183 17.78 11.03 -1.08
CA GLN A 183 17.94 10.61 -2.47
C GLN A 183 17.91 9.08 -2.55
N LEU A 184 17.42 8.57 -3.67
CA LEU A 184 17.47 7.14 -3.97
C LEU A 184 18.93 6.67 -4.06
N ASP A 185 19.22 5.51 -3.48
CA ASP A 185 20.51 4.89 -3.58
C ASP A 185 20.67 4.25 -4.96
N GLU A 186 21.58 4.78 -5.77
CA GLU A 186 21.88 4.25 -7.11
C GLU A 186 22.37 2.79 -7.07
N LEU A 187 23.00 2.38 -5.96
CA LEU A 187 23.53 1.03 -5.82
C LEU A 187 22.44 0.01 -5.49
N ALA A 188 21.37 0.43 -4.81
CA ALA A 188 20.24 -0.44 -4.47
C ALA A 188 19.25 -0.62 -5.63
N ALA A 189 19.29 0.24 -6.63
CA ALA A 189 18.49 0.16 -7.85
C ALA A 189 19.10 -0.80 -8.88
N SER A 190 19.55 -1.96 -8.46
CA SER A 190 20.42 -2.85 -9.22
C SER A 190 19.81 -3.54 -10.45
N ALA A 191 18.57 -3.30 -10.81
CA ALA A 191 17.92 -4.04 -11.90
C ALA A 191 17.55 -3.21 -13.13
N SER A 192 17.14 -1.96 -13.01
CA SER A 192 16.89 -1.12 -14.19
C SER A 192 17.03 0.36 -13.84
N SER A 193 17.74 1.06 -14.70
CA SER A 193 17.91 2.51 -14.62
C SER A 193 17.32 3.13 -15.87
N ALA A 194 16.52 4.16 -15.70
CA ALA A 194 16.09 5.00 -16.80
C ALA A 194 17.02 6.21 -16.91
N VAL A 195 17.31 6.62 -18.14
CA VAL A 195 18.11 7.80 -18.42
C VAL A 195 17.16 8.97 -18.67
N THR A 196 17.33 10.05 -17.92
CA THR A 196 16.65 11.31 -18.21
C THR A 196 17.68 12.36 -18.60
N SER A 197 17.40 13.11 -19.66
CA SER A 197 18.22 14.27 -20.05
C SER A 197 17.70 15.49 -19.27
N ASP A 198 18.55 16.09 -18.48
CA ASP A 198 18.26 17.36 -17.83
C ASP A 198 18.45 18.55 -18.79
N SER A 199 18.09 19.75 -18.35
CA SER A 199 18.23 20.96 -19.13
C SER A 199 19.70 21.36 -19.42
N THR A 200 20.66 20.71 -18.81
CA THR A 200 22.12 20.93 -19.00
C THR A 200 22.73 19.97 -20.00
N GLY A 201 21.93 18.99 -20.47
CA GLY A 201 22.38 17.97 -21.42
C GLY A 201 23.23 16.87 -20.78
N ALA A 202 23.30 16.81 -19.47
CA ALA A 202 23.88 15.67 -18.77
C ALA A 202 22.80 14.58 -18.62
N ASP A 203 23.13 13.37 -19.03
CA ASP A 203 22.26 12.22 -18.82
C ASP A 203 22.32 11.81 -17.35
N THR A 204 21.22 11.98 -16.63
CA THR A 204 21.07 11.53 -15.26
C THR A 204 20.41 10.17 -15.25
N VAL A 205 21.10 9.18 -14.72
CA VAL A 205 20.54 7.84 -14.52
C VAL A 205 19.78 7.84 -13.19
N LEU A 206 18.45 7.70 -13.28
CA LEU A 206 17.61 7.56 -12.10
C LEU A 206 17.25 6.10 -11.85
N PRO A 207 17.27 5.64 -10.60
CA PRO A 207 16.83 4.30 -10.28
C PRO A 207 15.33 4.16 -10.56
N THR A 208 14.94 3.05 -11.17
CA THR A 208 13.56 2.69 -11.38
C THR A 208 13.14 1.70 -10.31
N LEU A 209 12.25 2.11 -9.43
CA LEU A 209 11.68 1.25 -8.40
C LEU A 209 10.33 0.68 -8.85
N PRO A 210 9.97 -0.53 -8.38
CA PRO A 210 8.64 -1.08 -8.62
C PRO A 210 7.59 -0.22 -7.91
N ALA A 211 6.43 -0.06 -8.54
CA ALA A 211 5.32 0.67 -7.92
C ALA A 211 4.62 -0.23 -6.89
N LEU A 212 4.32 0.30 -5.71
CA LEU A 212 3.54 -0.40 -4.69
C LEU A 212 2.14 -0.76 -5.21
N LEU A 213 1.44 0.26 -5.73
CA LEU A 213 0.06 0.17 -6.24
C LEU A 213 0.02 0.71 -7.68
N PRO A 214 0.29 -0.11 -8.70
CA PRO A 214 0.34 0.35 -10.08
C PRO A 214 -0.99 0.95 -10.55
N GLN A 215 -0.96 2.23 -10.93
CA GLN A 215 -2.11 2.99 -11.42
C GLN A 215 -1.94 3.35 -12.89
N LYS A 216 -3.05 3.48 -13.62
CA LYS A 216 -3.07 3.92 -15.02
C LYS A 216 -4.15 4.96 -15.26
N ALA A 217 -3.88 5.91 -16.17
CA ALA A 217 -4.88 6.90 -16.60
C ALA A 217 -6.09 6.21 -17.28
N GLU A 218 -5.83 5.13 -18.01
CA GLU A 218 -6.85 4.23 -18.55
C GLU A 218 -6.76 2.90 -17.78
N PRO A 219 -7.47 2.78 -16.65
CA PRO A 219 -7.38 1.60 -15.81
C PRO A 219 -8.07 0.40 -16.47
N ARG A 220 -7.57 -0.79 -16.20
CA ARG A 220 -8.27 -2.00 -16.52
C ARG A 220 -9.16 -2.39 -15.36
N LEU A 221 -10.45 -2.14 -15.52
CA LEU A 221 -11.47 -2.49 -14.54
C LEU A 221 -11.88 -3.96 -14.66
N PRO A 222 -12.36 -4.58 -13.57
CA PRO A 222 -12.94 -5.93 -13.63
C PRO A 222 -14.19 -5.97 -14.49
N GLU A 223 -14.45 -7.10 -15.12
CA GLU A 223 -15.70 -7.44 -15.81
C GLU A 223 -16.28 -8.71 -15.17
N PRO A 224 -17.60 -8.90 -15.13
CA PRO A 224 -18.68 -7.93 -15.35
C PRO A 224 -19.09 -7.21 -14.07
N ASP A 225 -20.04 -6.38 -14.14
CA ASP A 225 -20.94 -5.78 -13.14
C ASP A 225 -20.38 -5.47 -11.75
N ALA A 226 -19.86 -4.25 -11.62
CA ALA A 226 -19.61 -3.65 -10.31
C ALA A 226 -20.93 -3.42 -9.56
N GLU A 227 -20.94 -3.70 -8.26
CA GLU A 227 -22.06 -3.39 -7.39
C GLU A 227 -22.03 -1.91 -6.99
N ASP A 228 -23.20 -1.30 -6.78
CA ASP A 228 -23.30 0.08 -6.28
C ASP A 228 -22.92 0.10 -4.78
N ALA A 229 -21.87 0.81 -4.41
CA ALA A 229 -21.34 0.83 -3.04
C ALA A 229 -21.20 2.27 -2.52
N ALA A 230 -22.10 2.68 -1.65
CA ALA A 230 -22.14 4.03 -1.12
C ALA A 230 -21.50 4.18 0.26
N ALA A 231 -21.57 3.16 1.12
CA ALA A 231 -20.99 3.20 2.45
C ALA A 231 -20.20 1.92 2.75
N VAL A 232 -19.10 2.08 3.46
CA VAL A 232 -18.18 1.00 3.83
C VAL A 232 -17.81 1.14 5.29
N GLN A 233 -17.82 0.04 6.04
CA GLN A 233 -17.31 -0.02 7.40
C GLN A 233 -16.36 -1.22 7.51
N VAL A 234 -15.17 -0.98 8.07
CA VAL A 234 -14.18 -2.01 8.37
C VAL A 234 -13.98 -2.03 9.88
N HIS A 235 -14.31 -3.14 10.51
CA HIS A 235 -14.10 -3.37 11.93
C HIS A 235 -12.81 -4.18 12.11
N PHE A 236 -11.84 -3.60 12.80
CA PHE A 236 -10.58 -4.27 13.17
C PHE A 236 -10.71 -4.76 14.62
N GLY A 237 -11.22 -5.96 14.78
CA GLY A 237 -11.55 -6.50 16.08
C GLY A 237 -12.57 -5.61 16.82
N THR A 238 -12.38 -5.43 18.13
CA THR A 238 -13.28 -4.64 18.99
C THR A 238 -12.80 -3.20 19.22
N GLN A 239 -11.62 -2.84 18.73
CA GLN A 239 -10.92 -1.60 19.13
C GLN A 239 -10.94 -0.50 18.07
N SER A 240 -11.09 -0.84 16.82
CA SER A 240 -11.07 0.15 15.73
C SER A 240 -12.15 -0.11 14.70
N THR A 241 -12.76 0.94 14.24
CA THR A 241 -13.65 0.94 13.08
C THR A 241 -13.28 2.11 12.20
N THR A 242 -12.99 1.83 10.94
CA THR A 242 -12.79 2.84 9.91
C THR A 242 -13.96 2.78 8.94
N ALA A 243 -14.53 3.93 8.62
CA ALA A 243 -15.68 4.02 7.74
C ALA A 243 -15.43 4.98 6.58
N PHE A 244 -16.19 4.77 5.49
CA PHE A 244 -16.10 5.59 4.29
C PHE A 244 -17.50 5.81 3.73
N ALA A 245 -17.70 6.99 3.15
CA ALA A 245 -18.90 7.30 2.37
C ALA A 245 -18.49 7.83 0.99
N TYR A 246 -19.14 7.31 -0.03
CA TYR A 246 -18.95 7.78 -1.40
C TYR A 246 -19.64 9.13 -1.61
N SER A 247 -18.94 10.05 -2.22
CA SER A 247 -19.48 11.34 -2.68
C SER A 247 -19.49 11.39 -4.21
N ALA A 248 -20.68 11.44 -4.79
CA ALA A 248 -20.82 11.59 -6.24
C ALA A 248 -20.32 12.95 -6.77
N GLU A 249 -20.26 13.97 -5.90
CA GLU A 249 -19.75 15.31 -6.26
C GLU A 249 -18.23 15.28 -6.49
N SER A 250 -17.47 14.62 -5.60
CA SER A 250 -16.01 14.49 -5.71
C SER A 250 -15.57 13.24 -6.46
N GLY A 251 -16.44 12.24 -6.60
CA GLY A 251 -16.09 10.93 -7.17
C GLY A 251 -15.24 10.05 -6.25
N THR A 252 -15.12 10.40 -4.97
CA THR A 252 -14.21 9.78 -4.01
C THR A 252 -14.93 9.22 -2.78
N TYR A 253 -14.23 8.36 -2.03
CA TYR A 253 -14.65 7.88 -0.72
C TYR A 253 -14.06 8.77 0.38
N GLY A 254 -14.92 9.50 1.11
CA GLY A 254 -14.55 10.31 2.27
C GLY A 254 -14.43 9.45 3.53
N MET A 255 -13.32 9.61 4.27
CA MET A 255 -13.10 8.90 5.53
C MET A 255 -14.00 9.45 6.64
N LEU A 256 -14.49 8.53 7.46
CA LEU A 256 -15.35 8.82 8.62
C LEU A 256 -14.78 8.15 9.87
N HIS A 257 -14.98 8.77 11.02
CA HIS A 257 -14.85 8.12 12.31
C HIS A 257 -15.97 7.10 12.54
N ALA A 258 -15.82 6.23 13.52
CA ALA A 258 -16.81 5.22 13.88
C ALA A 258 -18.21 5.80 14.22
N ASP A 259 -18.27 7.05 14.67
CA ASP A 259 -19.52 7.77 14.96
C ASP A 259 -20.15 8.43 13.71
N GLY A 260 -19.57 8.24 12.54
CA GLY A 260 -20.02 8.81 11.27
C GLY A 260 -19.60 10.26 11.01
N THR A 261 -18.84 10.88 11.91
CA THR A 261 -18.27 12.22 11.67
C THR A 261 -17.12 12.19 10.67
N ALA A 262 -16.97 13.25 9.89
CA ALA A 262 -15.91 13.34 8.89
C ALA A 262 -14.50 13.35 9.55
N GLN A 263 -13.60 12.49 9.08
CA GLN A 263 -12.21 12.52 9.50
C GLN A 263 -11.47 13.61 8.74
N LEU A 264 -11.09 14.67 9.46
CA LEU A 264 -10.46 15.85 8.87
C LEU A 264 -8.94 15.79 8.96
N ASP A 265 -8.26 16.20 7.88
CA ASP A 265 -6.83 16.55 7.94
C ASP A 265 -6.67 17.90 8.65
N ALA A 266 -5.97 17.91 9.79
CA ALA A 266 -5.78 19.10 10.60
C ALA A 266 -4.91 20.18 9.93
N ASN A 267 -4.17 19.86 8.84
CA ASN A 267 -3.46 20.89 8.07
C ASN A 267 -4.40 21.75 7.24
N THR A 268 -5.49 21.17 6.74
CA THR A 268 -6.37 21.80 5.75
C THR A 268 -7.78 22.05 6.27
N GLY A 269 -8.19 21.31 7.30
CA GLY A 269 -9.58 21.30 7.79
C GLY A 269 -10.55 20.60 6.81
N THR A 270 -10.04 19.92 5.79
CA THR A 270 -10.86 19.18 4.81
C THR A 270 -10.90 17.69 5.15
N GLN A 271 -11.98 17.03 4.77
CA GLN A 271 -12.12 15.59 4.95
C GLN A 271 -11.06 14.83 4.16
N ALA A 272 -10.41 13.86 4.82
CA ALA A 272 -9.54 12.90 4.14
C ALA A 272 -10.38 12.01 3.22
N GLN A 273 -9.87 11.73 2.03
CA GLN A 273 -10.61 10.98 1.01
C GLN A 273 -9.65 10.21 0.11
N CYS A 274 -10.12 9.16 -0.53
CA CYS A 274 -9.37 8.38 -1.50
C CYS A 274 -10.19 8.10 -2.76
N ASP A 275 -9.47 7.90 -3.87
CA ASP A 275 -10.03 7.50 -5.16
C ASP A 275 -10.15 5.98 -5.22
N ASN A 276 -9.12 5.26 -4.79
CA ASN A 276 -9.10 3.81 -4.69
C ASN A 276 -9.19 3.38 -3.22
N LEU A 277 -10.23 2.66 -2.88
CA LEU A 277 -10.40 2.03 -1.57
C LEU A 277 -10.25 0.52 -1.73
N LEU A 278 -9.17 -0.03 -1.18
CA LEU A 278 -8.81 -1.45 -1.23
C LEU A 278 -8.99 -2.06 0.16
N ILE A 279 -9.83 -3.06 0.30
CA ILE A 279 -9.95 -3.86 1.52
C ILE A 279 -9.48 -5.26 1.19
N LEU A 280 -8.29 -5.61 1.67
CA LEU A 280 -7.60 -6.84 1.33
C LEU A 280 -7.65 -7.81 2.51
N PHE A 281 -8.11 -9.03 2.27
CA PHE A 281 -8.13 -10.10 3.27
C PHE A 281 -6.84 -10.91 3.21
N SER A 282 -6.25 -11.13 4.38
CA SER A 282 -5.05 -11.93 4.56
C SER A 282 -5.20 -12.84 5.78
N SER A 283 -4.61 -14.03 5.74
CA SER A 283 -4.46 -14.81 6.95
C SER A 283 -3.44 -14.17 7.90
N SER A 284 -3.71 -14.21 9.19
CA SER A 284 -2.78 -13.73 10.20
C SER A 284 -2.64 -14.74 11.33
N THR A 285 -1.49 -14.71 12.01
CA THR A 285 -1.20 -15.52 13.19
C THR A 285 -0.57 -14.66 14.27
N LEU A 286 -0.75 -15.02 15.53
CA LEU A 286 -0.03 -14.40 16.63
C LEU A 286 1.43 -14.86 16.62
N ARG A 287 2.34 -13.91 16.79
CA ARG A 287 3.75 -14.18 16.99
C ARG A 287 4.05 -14.66 18.41
N ASP A 288 5.32 -15.02 18.69
CA ASP A 288 5.78 -15.57 19.96
C ASP A 288 5.53 -14.68 21.18
N ASP A 289 5.34 -13.36 20.98
CA ASP A 289 4.99 -12.44 22.05
C ASP A 289 3.51 -12.52 22.48
N GLY A 290 2.70 -13.30 21.76
CA GLY A 290 1.27 -13.49 22.00
C GLY A 290 0.41 -12.25 21.74
N ARG A 291 0.95 -11.23 21.06
CA ARG A 291 0.29 -9.94 20.79
C ARG A 291 0.38 -9.51 19.35
N THR A 292 1.58 -9.53 18.78
CA THR A 292 1.83 -9.03 17.43
C THR A 292 1.24 -9.99 16.40
N LEU A 293 0.50 -9.44 15.44
CA LEU A 293 -0.06 -10.17 14.30
C LEU A 293 0.97 -10.26 13.17
N ASP A 294 1.15 -11.45 12.64
CA ASP A 294 1.93 -11.73 11.45
C ASP A 294 1.01 -12.07 10.29
N TYR A 295 0.96 -11.21 9.31
CA TYR A 295 0.13 -11.36 8.12
C TYR A 295 0.87 -12.11 7.02
N ASP A 296 0.16 -12.98 6.29
CA ASP A 296 0.65 -13.52 5.03
C ASP A 296 0.51 -12.45 3.94
N LEU A 297 1.63 -11.95 3.46
CA LEU A 297 1.66 -10.90 2.44
C LEU A 297 1.81 -11.46 1.01
N THR A 298 1.62 -12.75 0.81
CA THR A 298 1.85 -13.37 -0.51
C THR A 298 0.64 -13.24 -1.42
N LEU A 299 -0.55 -13.53 -0.90
CA LEU A 299 -1.79 -13.51 -1.67
C LEU A 299 -3.04 -13.45 -0.78
N GLY A 300 -4.16 -13.08 -1.36
CA GLY A 300 -5.46 -13.10 -0.69
C GLY A 300 -6.60 -12.68 -1.61
N GLY A 301 -7.79 -12.65 -1.05
CA GLY A 301 -8.96 -12.05 -1.64
C GLY A 301 -9.14 -10.62 -1.16
N GLY A 302 -10.14 -9.93 -1.69
CA GLY A 302 -10.49 -8.59 -1.24
C GLY A 302 -11.55 -7.94 -2.10
N VAL A 303 -11.77 -6.66 -1.82
CA VAL A 303 -12.61 -5.81 -2.65
C VAL A 303 -11.86 -4.53 -3.02
N TRP A 304 -12.12 -4.05 -4.23
CA TRP A 304 -11.69 -2.74 -4.69
C TRP A 304 -12.92 -1.89 -4.95
N LEU A 305 -12.93 -0.69 -4.34
CA LEU A 305 -13.98 0.29 -4.51
C LEU A 305 -13.40 1.55 -5.16
N ASN A 306 -14.09 2.03 -6.20
CA ASN A 306 -13.76 3.27 -6.91
C ASN A 306 -15.02 3.81 -7.58
N GLY A 307 -15.19 5.14 -7.58
CA GLY A 307 -16.31 5.79 -8.26
C GLY A 307 -17.70 5.34 -7.80
N GLY A 308 -17.87 4.93 -6.54
CA GLY A 308 -19.13 4.42 -6.00
C GLY A 308 -19.45 2.98 -6.40
N ARG A 309 -18.48 2.25 -6.92
CA ARG A 309 -18.61 0.86 -7.37
C ARG A 309 -17.70 -0.05 -6.59
N LEU A 310 -18.13 -1.29 -6.37
CA LEU A 310 -17.37 -2.36 -5.71
C LEU A 310 -17.11 -3.50 -6.68
N TRP A 311 -15.91 -4.03 -6.65
CA TRP A 311 -15.52 -5.27 -7.35
C TRP A 311 -14.84 -6.22 -6.38
N HIS A 312 -15.16 -7.51 -6.50
CA HIS A 312 -14.41 -8.57 -5.86
C HIS A 312 -13.12 -8.81 -6.63
N ILE A 313 -12.01 -8.88 -5.91
CA ILE A 313 -10.67 -9.07 -6.48
C ILE A 313 -9.91 -10.16 -5.73
N THR A 314 -8.90 -10.71 -6.38
CA THR A 314 -7.80 -11.40 -5.70
C THR A 314 -6.53 -10.58 -5.86
N TRP A 315 -5.59 -10.75 -4.94
CA TRP A 315 -4.34 -10.02 -4.96
C TRP A 315 -3.15 -10.93 -4.65
N THR A 316 -2.00 -10.55 -5.18
CA THR A 316 -0.69 -11.08 -4.80
C THR A 316 0.26 -9.92 -4.54
N GLN A 317 1.23 -10.12 -3.64
CA GLN A 317 2.34 -9.19 -3.50
C GLN A 317 3.62 -9.89 -3.93
N GLY A 318 4.33 -9.32 -4.91
CA GLY A 318 5.61 -9.82 -5.39
C GLY A 318 6.73 -9.60 -4.38
N THR A 319 7.88 -10.22 -4.62
CA THR A 319 9.10 -10.04 -3.80
C THR A 319 9.64 -8.60 -3.85
N ASP A 320 9.19 -7.82 -4.83
CA ASP A 320 9.45 -6.39 -5.00
C ASP A 320 8.42 -5.50 -4.30
N SER A 321 7.54 -6.09 -3.51
CA SER A 321 6.43 -5.46 -2.79
C SER A 321 5.34 -4.84 -3.67
N THR A 322 5.33 -5.07 -4.99
CA THR A 322 4.26 -4.64 -5.88
C THR A 322 3.00 -5.46 -5.62
N PHE A 323 1.87 -4.79 -5.41
CA PHE A 323 0.57 -5.44 -5.41
C PHE A 323 0.06 -5.64 -6.84
N LEU A 324 -0.32 -6.86 -7.15
CA LEU A 324 -0.97 -7.22 -8.41
C LEU A 324 -2.40 -7.67 -8.09
N PHE A 325 -3.37 -7.10 -8.77
CA PHE A 325 -4.78 -7.36 -8.57
C PHE A 325 -5.36 -8.10 -9.77
N TYR A 326 -6.31 -8.99 -9.53
CA TYR A 326 -6.93 -9.82 -10.56
C TYR A 326 -8.44 -9.88 -10.36
N ASP A 327 -9.19 -9.96 -11.47
CA ASP A 327 -10.61 -10.25 -11.46
C ASP A 327 -10.90 -11.76 -11.25
N SER A 328 -12.19 -12.12 -11.24
CA SER A 328 -12.65 -13.50 -11.08
C SER A 328 -12.20 -14.44 -12.22
N ASP A 329 -11.87 -13.90 -13.38
CA ASP A 329 -11.34 -14.66 -14.52
C ASP A 329 -9.81 -14.77 -14.49
N GLY A 330 -9.14 -14.20 -13.48
CA GLY A 330 -7.69 -14.18 -13.34
C GLY A 330 -7.01 -13.18 -14.27
N ARG A 331 -7.74 -12.19 -14.81
CA ARG A 331 -7.14 -11.12 -15.60
C ARG A 331 -6.56 -10.07 -14.68
N GLN A 332 -5.34 -9.67 -14.94
CA GLN A 332 -4.69 -8.62 -14.14
C GLN A 332 -5.37 -7.26 -14.37
N LEU A 333 -5.62 -6.57 -13.27
CA LEU A 333 -6.24 -5.26 -13.20
C LEU A 333 -5.18 -4.16 -13.04
N SER A 334 -5.57 -2.91 -13.30
CA SER A 334 -4.79 -1.72 -12.92
C SER A 334 -5.70 -0.73 -12.22
N LEU A 335 -5.19 -0.10 -11.16
CA LEU A 335 -5.97 0.87 -10.40
C LEU A 335 -6.17 2.18 -11.19
N CYS A 336 -7.19 2.94 -10.82
CA CYS A 336 -7.38 4.30 -11.27
C CYS A 336 -6.29 5.22 -10.70
N THR A 337 -5.96 6.30 -11.41
CA THR A 337 -5.11 7.36 -10.85
C THR A 337 -5.77 8.03 -9.67
N GLY A 338 -4.98 8.40 -8.67
CA GLY A 338 -5.45 9.10 -7.48
C GLY A 338 -4.88 8.53 -6.19
N ARG A 339 -5.40 9.02 -5.07
CA ARG A 339 -5.00 8.55 -3.74
C ARG A 339 -5.61 7.19 -3.46
N SER A 340 -4.83 6.33 -2.85
CA SER A 340 -5.25 4.98 -2.51
C SER A 340 -5.28 4.78 -0.99
N TYR A 341 -6.32 4.13 -0.51
CA TYR A 341 -6.40 3.60 0.84
C TYR A 341 -6.43 2.09 0.79
N LEU A 342 -5.53 1.44 1.51
CA LEU A 342 -5.44 -0.02 1.60
C LEU A 342 -5.60 -0.44 3.05
N ALA A 343 -6.72 -1.08 3.37
CA ALA A 343 -6.93 -1.78 4.63
C ALA A 343 -6.54 -3.25 4.47
N LEU A 344 -5.62 -3.73 5.30
CA LEU A 344 -5.28 -5.14 5.39
C LEU A 344 -6.04 -5.74 6.57
N VAL A 345 -7.01 -6.59 6.26
CA VAL A 345 -7.97 -7.17 7.20
C VAL A 345 -7.60 -8.63 7.44
N SER A 346 -7.52 -9.03 8.71
CA SER A 346 -7.29 -10.43 9.06
C SER A 346 -8.51 -11.28 8.73
N SER A 347 -8.32 -12.34 7.99
CA SER A 347 -9.36 -13.34 7.73
C SER A 347 -9.57 -14.33 8.91
N VAL A 348 -8.87 -14.15 10.02
CA VAL A 348 -8.82 -15.11 11.14
C VAL A 348 -9.23 -14.50 12.48
N THR A 349 -9.13 -13.19 12.67
CA THR A 349 -9.25 -12.51 13.99
C THR A 349 -10.55 -11.75 14.19
N GLY A 350 -11.68 -12.20 13.63
CA GLY A 350 -12.99 -11.56 13.88
C GLY A 350 -13.09 -10.13 13.34
N GLU A 351 -12.30 -9.79 12.34
CA GLU A 351 -12.42 -8.53 11.62
C GLU A 351 -13.56 -8.62 10.61
N GLU A 352 -14.31 -7.53 10.43
CA GLU A 352 -15.53 -7.52 9.65
C GLU A 352 -15.51 -6.42 8.61
N LEU A 353 -16.08 -6.71 7.44
CA LEU A 353 -16.36 -5.73 6.40
C LEU A 353 -17.86 -5.68 6.15
N ALA A 354 -18.45 -4.49 6.22
CA ALA A 354 -19.81 -4.23 5.82
C ALA A 354 -19.83 -3.18 4.70
N VAL A 355 -20.55 -3.47 3.61
CA VAL A 355 -20.73 -2.55 2.49
C VAL A 355 -22.20 -2.39 2.20
N GLN A 356 -22.66 -1.15 1.99
CA GLN A 356 -24.05 -0.82 1.68
C GLN A 356 -24.13 -0.06 0.36
N SER A 357 -25.18 -0.37 -0.40
CA SER A 357 -25.54 0.38 -1.61
C SER A 357 -26.08 1.78 -1.29
N SER A 358 -26.25 2.61 -2.32
CA SER A 358 -26.93 3.92 -2.20
C SER A 358 -28.40 3.80 -1.78
N ALA A 359 -29.02 2.63 -1.98
CA ALA A 359 -30.37 2.33 -1.50
C ALA A 359 -30.40 1.83 -0.04
N GLY A 360 -29.23 1.67 0.60
CA GLY A 360 -29.10 1.14 1.95
C GLY A 360 -29.20 -0.39 2.04
N GLU A 361 -29.10 -1.09 0.90
CA GLU A 361 -29.07 -2.54 0.87
C GLU A 361 -27.66 -3.03 1.24
N GLU A 362 -27.59 -4.04 2.09
CA GLU A 362 -26.32 -4.68 2.42
C GLU A 362 -25.87 -5.55 1.25
N LEU A 363 -24.69 -5.21 0.69
CA LEU A 363 -24.07 -5.90 -0.43
C LEU A 363 -23.12 -7.00 0.03
N LEU A 364 -22.36 -6.70 1.08
CA LEU A 364 -21.34 -7.57 1.60
C LEU A 364 -21.27 -7.41 3.11
N ALA A 365 -21.44 -8.53 3.82
CA ALA A 365 -21.02 -8.67 5.20
C ALA A 365 -20.05 -9.84 5.25
N HIS A 366 -18.77 -9.53 5.48
CA HIS A 366 -17.74 -10.53 5.68
C HIS A 366 -17.33 -10.52 7.14
N THR A 367 -17.53 -11.64 7.79
CA THR A 367 -17.04 -11.89 9.15
C THR A 367 -15.96 -12.95 9.06
N ALA A 368 -14.81 -12.70 9.61
CA ALA A 368 -13.77 -13.72 9.73
C ALA A 368 -14.29 -14.87 10.61
N ALA A 369 -14.10 -16.10 10.16
CA ALA A 369 -14.63 -17.31 10.77
C ALA A 369 -13.85 -17.72 12.04
#